data_d1465a904aa06964de00e4d621118de2
#
_entry.id   d1465a904aa06964de00e4d621118de2
#
_cell.length_a   1.000
_cell.length_b   1.000
_cell.length_c   1.000
_cell.angle_alpha   90.00
_cell.angle_beta   90.00
_cell.angle_gamma   90.00
#
_symmetry.space_group_name_H-M   'P 1'
#
loop_
_entity.id
_entity.type
_entity.pdbx_description
1 polymer ?
#
loop_
_entity_poly.entity_id
_entity_poly.type
_entity_poly.pdbx_seq_one_letter_code
_entity_poly.pdbx_strand_id
1 'polypeptide(L)'
;MQWFSFNRLPITTQLVYQVLVTIPVGILMLVFLRQFIGLQTLGTFMPVLIGIAFRETALVNGVILFTALIALGLAVRFYLEKLKLLLVPRLATVVVFIVICMAVIAQIMANNGQRIGLSISLFPMVILTMTIERMSIAWEEYSATEAIKQGIGSLMVAAASYLVMTNTHVEYLMFNFPELLLVIMAICLLMWKYTGLRLS
;
A
#
# COMPACT_ATOMS: atom_id res chain seq x y z
N MET A 1 22.33 -23.95 14.96
CA MET A 1 21.50 -23.29 13.95
C MET A 1 21.55 -21.77 14.14
N GLN A 2 22.68 -21.10 13.85
CA GLN A 2 22.88 -19.65 14.10
C GLN A 2 23.16 -18.86 12.80
N TRP A 3 22.92 -19.46 11.64
CA TRP A 3 23.28 -18.85 10.36
C TRP A 3 22.30 -17.79 9.86
N PHE A 4 21.06 -17.76 10.38
CA PHE A 4 20.00 -16.82 10.01
C PHE A 4 19.63 -15.81 11.10
N SER A 5 20.51 -15.57 12.07
CA SER A 5 20.24 -14.59 13.14
C SER A 5 20.56 -13.18 12.68
N PHE A 6 19.53 -12.36 12.45
CA PHE A 6 19.65 -10.93 12.10
C PHE A 6 20.21 -10.05 13.23
N ASN A 7 20.39 -10.58 14.43
CA ASN A 7 20.87 -9.85 15.62
C ASN A 7 22.32 -9.36 15.54
N ARG A 8 23.08 -9.76 14.51
CA ARG A 8 24.49 -9.34 14.29
C ARG A 8 24.64 -8.15 13.35
N LEU A 9 23.54 -7.66 12.78
CA LEU A 9 23.56 -6.57 11.81
C LEU A 9 23.59 -5.19 12.51
N PRO A 10 24.11 -4.14 11.85
CA PRO A 10 24.01 -2.77 12.36
C PRO A 10 22.54 -2.37 12.61
N ILE A 11 22.28 -1.54 13.62
CA ILE A 11 20.91 -1.17 14.06
C ILE A 11 20.06 -0.62 12.91
N THR A 12 20.64 0.19 12.03
CA THR A 12 19.95 0.72 10.86
C THR A 12 19.51 -0.37 9.89
N THR A 13 20.36 -1.38 9.70
CA THR A 13 20.06 -2.53 8.84
C THR A 13 19.01 -3.44 9.49
N GLN A 14 19.03 -3.60 10.79
CA GLN A 14 18.01 -4.40 11.51
C GLN A 14 16.61 -3.80 11.34
N LEU A 15 16.45 -2.47 11.42
CA LEU A 15 15.16 -1.80 11.21
C LEU A 15 14.61 -2.05 9.81
N VAL A 16 15.47 -1.99 8.77
CA VAL A 16 15.05 -2.28 7.39
C VAL A 16 14.61 -3.73 7.24
N TYR A 17 15.38 -4.68 7.77
CA TYR A 17 15.02 -6.10 7.73
C TYR A 17 13.75 -6.41 8.51
N GLN A 18 13.53 -5.75 9.65
CA GLN A 18 12.31 -5.89 10.44
C GLN A 18 11.07 -5.54 9.62
N VAL A 19 11.11 -4.42 8.89
CA VAL A 19 10.02 -4.04 7.98
C VAL A 19 9.89 -5.05 6.84
N LEU A 20 11.00 -5.44 6.23
CA LEU A 20 11.03 -6.31 5.05
C LEU A 20 10.44 -7.70 5.36
N VAL A 21 10.75 -8.26 6.53
CA VAL A 21 10.26 -9.58 6.97
C VAL A 21 8.77 -9.57 7.32
N THR A 22 8.18 -8.40 7.65
CA THR A 22 6.73 -8.29 7.90
C THR A 22 5.90 -8.16 6.62
N ILE A 23 6.50 -7.81 5.46
CA ILE A 23 5.79 -7.70 4.17
C ILE A 23 5.05 -8.98 3.78
N PRO A 24 5.64 -10.19 3.86
CA PRO A 24 4.94 -11.43 3.55
C PRO A 24 3.71 -11.69 4.41
N VAL A 25 3.69 -11.21 5.65
CA VAL A 25 2.50 -11.30 6.52
C VAL A 25 1.38 -10.39 6.00
N GLY A 26 1.72 -9.19 5.55
CA GLY A 26 0.77 -8.29 4.87
C GLY A 26 0.20 -8.91 3.59
N ILE A 27 1.02 -9.60 2.80
CA ILE A 27 0.59 -10.33 1.61
C ILE A 27 -0.33 -11.49 1.97
N LEU A 28 -0.01 -12.25 3.02
CA LEU A 28 -0.88 -13.32 3.51
C LEU A 28 -2.25 -12.78 3.91
N MET A 29 -2.29 -11.64 4.62
CA MET A 29 -3.53 -10.98 5.01
C MET A 29 -4.34 -10.53 3.78
N LEU A 30 -3.70 -9.97 2.77
CA LEU A 30 -4.33 -9.61 1.50
C LEU A 30 -4.94 -10.83 0.81
N VAL A 31 -4.18 -11.93 0.69
CA VAL A 31 -4.66 -13.17 0.05
C VAL A 31 -5.87 -13.72 0.81
N PHE A 32 -5.80 -13.70 2.14
CA PHE A 32 -6.89 -14.14 3.00
C PHE A 32 -8.17 -13.31 2.76
N LEU A 33 -8.09 -11.99 2.85
CA LEU A 33 -9.24 -11.10 2.67
C LEU A 33 -9.82 -11.18 1.25
N ARG A 34 -8.97 -11.33 0.24
CA ARG A 34 -9.39 -11.45 -1.16
C ARG A 34 -10.09 -12.78 -1.43
N GLN A 35 -9.59 -13.88 -0.87
CA GLN A 35 -10.15 -15.22 -1.13
C GLN A 35 -11.38 -15.54 -0.26
N PHE A 36 -11.36 -15.16 1.02
CA PHE A 36 -12.45 -15.49 1.94
C PHE A 36 -13.57 -14.45 1.92
N ILE A 37 -13.25 -13.17 1.88
CA ILE A 37 -14.25 -12.09 1.91
C ILE A 37 -14.64 -11.66 0.49
N GLY A 38 -13.78 -11.94 -0.51
CA GLY A 38 -14.04 -11.57 -1.90
C GLY A 38 -13.83 -10.08 -2.17
N LEU A 39 -12.97 -9.40 -1.38
CA LEU A 39 -12.68 -7.99 -1.59
C LEU A 39 -11.93 -7.77 -2.91
N GLN A 40 -12.51 -6.93 -3.75
CA GLN A 40 -11.85 -6.47 -4.96
C GLN A 40 -10.86 -5.37 -4.61
N THR A 41 -9.64 -5.48 -5.13
CA THR A 41 -8.54 -4.53 -4.87
C THR A 41 -7.90 -4.04 -6.15
N LEU A 42 -7.32 -2.85 -6.11
CA LEU A 42 -6.50 -2.28 -7.18
C LEU A 42 -5.19 -3.05 -7.31
N GLY A 43 -5.21 -4.12 -8.10
CA GLY A 43 -4.07 -5.03 -8.24
C GLY A 43 -3.81 -5.91 -7.01
N THR A 44 -2.70 -6.64 -7.04
CA THR A 44 -2.35 -7.62 -6.00
C THR A 44 -1.45 -7.03 -4.90
N PHE A 45 -0.50 -6.19 -5.26
CA PHE A 45 0.51 -5.66 -4.32
C PHE A 45 0.15 -4.29 -3.74
N MET A 46 -0.68 -3.51 -4.44
CA MET A 46 -1.01 -2.13 -4.06
C MET A 46 -1.49 -1.98 -2.62
N PRO A 47 -2.45 -2.78 -2.13
CA PRO A 47 -2.95 -2.62 -0.76
C PRO A 47 -1.86 -2.83 0.30
N VAL A 48 -0.92 -3.75 0.06
CA VAL A 48 0.18 -4.02 0.99
C VAL A 48 1.16 -2.84 1.01
N LEU A 49 1.49 -2.28 -0.17
CA LEU A 49 2.34 -1.09 -0.29
C LEU A 49 1.72 0.12 0.39
N ILE A 50 0.41 0.33 0.25
CA ILE A 50 -0.34 1.37 0.98
C ILE A 50 -0.26 1.13 2.49
N GLY A 51 -0.39 -0.12 2.94
CA GLY A 51 -0.25 -0.51 4.34
C GLY A 51 1.15 -0.18 4.89
N ILE A 52 2.21 -0.38 4.10
CA ILE A 52 3.57 0.01 4.47
C ILE A 52 3.70 1.54 4.55
N ALA A 53 3.11 2.28 3.61
CA ALA A 53 3.10 3.74 3.64
C ALA A 53 2.41 4.29 4.91
N PHE A 54 1.39 3.60 5.43
CA PHE A 54 0.72 3.97 6.68
C PHE A 54 1.62 3.79 7.92
N ARG A 55 2.69 3.01 7.85
CA ARG A 55 3.69 2.94 8.95
C ARG A 55 4.42 4.28 9.16
N GLU A 56 4.63 5.03 8.09
CA GLU A 56 5.31 6.32 8.15
C GLU A 56 4.38 7.46 8.58
N THR A 57 3.08 7.38 8.22
CA THR A 57 2.11 8.47 8.43
C THR A 57 1.14 8.27 9.59
N ALA A 58 1.19 7.10 10.26
CA ALA A 58 0.17 6.56 11.14
C ALA A 58 -1.18 6.29 10.40
N LEU A 59 -1.96 5.31 10.90
CA LEU A 59 -3.14 4.80 10.18
C LEU A 59 -4.18 5.89 9.87
N VAL A 60 -4.60 6.65 10.88
CA VAL A 60 -5.70 7.62 10.73
C VAL A 60 -5.29 8.76 9.80
N ASN A 61 -4.14 9.37 10.06
CA ASN A 61 -3.63 10.46 9.23
C ASN A 61 -3.29 9.98 7.82
N GLY A 62 -2.73 8.77 7.71
CA GLY A 62 -2.41 8.13 6.45
C GLY A 62 -3.64 7.89 5.59
N VAL A 63 -4.72 7.33 6.14
CA VAL A 63 -5.98 7.09 5.41
C VAL A 63 -6.60 8.40 4.93
N ILE A 64 -6.66 9.41 5.79
CA ILE A 64 -7.24 10.72 5.44
C ILE A 64 -6.42 11.37 4.32
N LEU A 65 -5.09 11.46 4.50
CA LEU A 65 -4.18 12.06 3.53
C LEU A 65 -4.23 11.32 2.19
N PHE A 66 -4.17 9.99 2.23
CA PHE A 66 -4.19 9.14 1.05
C PHE A 66 -5.49 9.28 0.27
N THR A 67 -6.63 9.24 0.96
CA THR A 67 -7.96 9.39 0.34
C THR A 67 -8.12 10.79 -0.27
N ALA A 68 -7.70 11.84 0.44
CA ALA A 68 -7.75 13.21 -0.05
C ALA A 68 -6.89 13.40 -1.31
N LEU A 69 -5.65 12.88 -1.31
CA LEU A 69 -4.75 12.99 -2.45
C LEU A 69 -5.23 12.17 -3.66
N ILE A 70 -5.81 10.99 -3.44
CA ILE A 70 -6.42 10.21 -4.52
C ILE A 70 -7.61 10.95 -5.12
N ALA A 71 -8.52 11.46 -4.29
CA ALA A 71 -9.69 12.21 -4.75
C ALA A 71 -9.25 13.43 -5.57
N LEU A 72 -8.25 14.16 -5.11
CA LEU A 72 -7.71 15.34 -5.78
C LEU A 72 -6.99 14.97 -7.09
N GLY A 73 -6.19 13.90 -7.09
CA GLY A 73 -5.55 13.36 -8.29
C GLY A 73 -6.54 12.89 -9.35
N LEU A 74 -7.63 12.24 -8.94
CA LEU A 74 -8.72 11.86 -9.85
C LEU A 74 -9.47 13.08 -10.40
N ALA A 75 -9.73 14.10 -9.56
CA ALA A 75 -10.37 15.33 -10.02
C ALA A 75 -9.55 16.04 -11.10
N VAL A 76 -8.23 16.17 -10.90
CA VAL A 76 -7.30 16.72 -11.90
C VAL A 76 -7.29 15.86 -13.16
N ARG A 77 -7.25 14.55 -13.02
CA ARG A 77 -7.30 13.64 -14.15
C ARG A 77 -8.57 13.83 -15.00
N PHE A 78 -9.76 13.91 -14.38
CA PHE A 78 -11.00 14.17 -15.10
C PHE A 78 -11.01 15.53 -15.81
N TYR A 79 -10.40 16.53 -15.20
CA TYR A 79 -10.25 17.85 -15.85
C TYR A 79 -9.35 17.73 -17.08
N LEU A 80 -8.23 17.01 -16.98
CA LEU A 80 -7.30 16.80 -18.10
C LEU A 80 -7.89 15.92 -19.22
N GLU A 81 -8.82 15.03 -18.88
CA GLU A 81 -9.54 14.21 -19.88
C GLU A 81 -10.38 15.06 -20.82
N LYS A 82 -11.02 16.11 -20.30
CA LYS A 82 -11.76 17.09 -21.11
C LYS A 82 -10.86 17.81 -22.13
N LEU A 83 -9.58 17.92 -21.84
CA LEU A 83 -8.58 18.54 -22.74
C LEU A 83 -8.09 17.59 -23.84
N LYS A 84 -8.64 16.36 -23.93
CA LYS A 84 -8.27 15.33 -24.93
C LYS A 84 -6.76 15.05 -25.01
N LEU A 85 -6.06 15.12 -23.88
CA LEU A 85 -4.64 14.81 -23.80
C LEU A 85 -4.41 13.30 -23.98
N LEU A 86 -3.30 12.95 -24.62
CA LEU A 86 -2.82 11.57 -24.70
C LEU A 86 -2.57 11.02 -23.29
N LEU A 87 -2.66 9.71 -23.14
CA LEU A 87 -2.59 9.01 -21.84
C LEU A 87 -1.28 9.32 -21.09
N VAL A 88 -0.13 9.28 -21.76
CA VAL A 88 1.18 9.48 -21.14
C VAL A 88 1.36 10.90 -20.55
N PRO A 89 1.15 12.01 -21.31
CA PRO A 89 1.27 13.35 -20.75
C PRO A 89 0.22 13.63 -19.67
N ARG A 90 -0.96 13.02 -19.74
CA ARG A 90 -2.00 13.13 -18.72
C ARG A 90 -1.52 12.54 -17.39
N LEU A 91 -0.96 11.33 -17.41
CA LEU A 91 -0.40 10.69 -16.21
C LEU A 91 0.77 11.49 -15.62
N ALA A 92 1.69 11.94 -16.48
CA ALA A 92 2.83 12.76 -16.03
C ALA A 92 2.37 14.04 -15.32
N THR A 93 1.35 14.72 -15.84
CA THR A 93 0.81 15.93 -15.22
C THR A 93 0.17 15.65 -13.85
N VAL A 94 -0.58 14.54 -13.72
CA VAL A 94 -1.17 14.12 -12.44
C VAL A 94 -0.07 13.84 -11.42
N VAL A 95 1.01 13.15 -11.81
CA VAL A 95 2.17 12.89 -10.94
C VAL A 95 2.78 14.19 -10.42
N VAL A 96 3.12 15.12 -11.32
CA VAL A 96 3.70 16.41 -10.95
C VAL A 96 2.77 17.17 -10.01
N PHE A 97 1.47 17.17 -10.28
CA PHE A 97 0.49 17.81 -9.42
C PHE A 97 0.45 17.22 -8.01
N ILE A 98 0.50 15.90 -7.87
CA ILE A 98 0.54 15.22 -6.56
C ILE A 98 1.81 15.57 -5.80
N VAL A 99 2.96 15.62 -6.49
CA VAL A 99 4.23 16.05 -5.88
C VAL A 99 4.11 17.45 -5.30
N ILE A 100 3.54 18.38 -6.06
CA ILE A 100 3.32 19.75 -5.60
C ILE A 100 2.38 19.76 -4.37
N CYS A 101 1.27 19.04 -4.43
CA CYS A 101 0.33 18.94 -3.30
C CYS A 101 1.00 18.38 -2.04
N MET A 102 1.79 17.31 -2.16
CA MET A 102 2.53 16.74 -1.04
C MET A 102 3.55 17.72 -0.47
N ALA A 103 4.28 18.45 -1.32
CA ALA A 103 5.24 19.45 -0.90
C ALA A 103 4.55 20.60 -0.13
N VAL A 104 3.39 21.07 -0.60
CA VAL A 104 2.60 22.11 0.06
C VAL A 104 2.08 21.63 1.43
N ILE A 105 1.55 20.41 1.50
CA ILE A 105 1.07 19.81 2.76
C ILE A 105 2.22 19.67 3.75
N ALA A 106 3.38 19.19 3.32
CA ALA A 106 4.57 19.09 4.17
C ALA A 106 5.02 20.44 4.72
N GLN A 107 4.99 21.50 3.89
CA GLN A 107 5.33 22.85 4.30
C GLN A 107 4.35 23.40 5.35
N ILE A 108 3.04 23.20 5.16
CA ILE A 108 2.00 23.63 6.10
C ILE A 108 2.17 22.91 7.45
N MET A 109 2.43 21.60 7.43
CA MET A 109 2.62 20.80 8.64
C MET A 109 3.91 21.21 9.39
N ALA A 110 5.00 21.46 8.67
CA ALA A 110 6.25 21.93 9.26
C ALA A 110 6.06 23.26 9.97
N ASN A 111 5.32 24.20 9.39
CA ASN A 111 5.04 25.51 9.98
C ASN A 111 4.15 25.43 11.24
N ASN A 112 3.29 24.41 11.34
CA ASN A 112 2.42 24.20 12.50
C ASN A 112 3.13 23.43 13.65
N GLY A 113 4.43 23.17 13.54
CA GLY A 113 5.20 22.48 14.57
C GLY A 113 4.83 21.00 14.78
N GLN A 114 3.96 20.47 13.98
CA GLN A 114 3.62 19.06 13.99
C GLN A 114 4.71 18.29 13.27
N ARG A 115 5.64 17.73 14.03
CA ARG A 115 6.57 16.72 13.56
C ARG A 115 5.82 15.38 13.36
N ILE A 116 4.73 15.40 12.64
CA ILE A 116 4.20 14.18 12.09
C ILE A 116 5.24 13.80 11.05
N GLY A 117 5.85 12.64 11.22
CA GLY A 117 6.91 12.11 10.35
C GLY A 117 6.45 11.92 8.91
N LEU A 118 6.06 13.02 8.28
CA LEU A 118 6.10 13.18 6.84
C LEU A 118 7.59 13.29 6.47
N SER A 119 8.31 12.23 6.75
CA SER A 119 9.38 11.85 5.86
C SER A 119 8.71 11.88 4.50
N ILE A 120 8.96 12.93 3.72
CA ILE A 120 8.61 12.95 2.30
C ILE A 120 9.48 11.86 1.70
N SER A 121 9.11 10.63 2.04
CA SER A 121 9.72 9.44 1.52
C SER A 121 9.25 9.36 0.08
N LEU A 122 10.16 9.15 -0.84
CA LEU A 122 9.86 8.86 -2.24
C LEU A 122 8.84 7.71 -2.34
N PHE A 123 8.81 6.84 -1.33
CA PHE A 123 8.02 5.63 -1.31
C PHE A 123 6.50 5.87 -1.25
N PRO A 124 5.92 6.64 -0.29
CA PRO A 124 4.49 6.97 -0.30
C PRO A 124 4.05 7.70 -1.56
N MET A 125 4.90 8.57 -2.11
CA MET A 125 4.60 9.32 -3.32
C MET A 125 4.47 8.43 -4.55
N VAL A 126 5.38 7.48 -4.74
CA VAL A 126 5.31 6.50 -5.84
C VAL A 126 4.05 5.63 -5.70
N ILE A 127 3.71 5.19 -4.49
CA ILE A 127 2.53 4.38 -4.22
C ILE A 127 1.24 5.16 -4.55
N LEU A 128 1.14 6.42 -4.14
CA LEU A 128 0.00 7.29 -4.47
C LEU A 128 -0.18 7.43 -5.97
N THR A 129 0.89 7.73 -6.68
CA THR A 129 0.89 7.89 -8.13
C THR A 129 0.42 6.61 -8.82
N MET A 130 1.00 5.46 -8.46
CA MET A 130 0.60 4.16 -9.01
C MET A 130 -0.86 3.81 -8.66
N THR A 131 -1.34 4.20 -7.48
CA THR A 131 -2.73 3.96 -7.09
C THR A 131 -3.70 4.77 -7.94
N ILE A 132 -3.39 6.05 -8.22
CA ILE A 132 -4.21 6.91 -9.07
C ILE A 132 -4.19 6.40 -10.51
N GLU A 133 -3.04 5.97 -11.00
CA GLU A 133 -2.94 5.33 -12.32
C GLU A 133 -3.82 4.10 -12.42
N ARG A 134 -3.71 3.16 -11.47
CA ARG A 134 -4.51 1.94 -11.44
C ARG A 134 -6.00 2.21 -11.32
N MET A 135 -6.37 3.16 -10.45
CA MET A 135 -7.77 3.57 -10.30
C MET A 135 -8.30 4.24 -11.56
N SER A 136 -7.45 5.00 -12.26
CA SER A 136 -7.72 5.59 -13.56
C SER A 136 -8.02 4.55 -14.62
N ILE A 137 -7.18 3.53 -14.73
CA ILE A 137 -7.34 2.43 -15.68
C ILE A 137 -8.63 1.66 -15.36
N ALA A 138 -8.85 1.32 -14.09
CA ALA A 138 -10.07 0.63 -13.67
C ALA A 138 -11.34 1.43 -14.00
N TRP A 139 -11.29 2.75 -13.94
CA TRP A 139 -12.39 3.63 -14.32
C TRP A 139 -12.69 3.59 -15.83
N GLU A 140 -11.65 3.57 -16.66
CA GLU A 140 -11.80 3.48 -18.13
C GLU A 140 -12.23 2.09 -18.60
N GLU A 141 -11.69 1.02 -17.99
CA GLU A 141 -11.94 -0.36 -18.45
C GLU A 141 -13.28 -0.93 -17.96
N TYR A 142 -13.68 -0.60 -16.73
CA TYR A 142 -14.87 -1.19 -16.12
C TYR A 142 -16.00 -0.16 -15.94
N SER A 143 -15.91 0.64 -14.88
CA SER A 143 -16.84 1.73 -14.58
C SER A 143 -16.36 2.53 -13.37
N ALA A 144 -16.93 3.73 -13.19
CA ALA A 144 -16.69 4.55 -12.01
C ALA A 144 -16.99 3.80 -10.69
N THR A 145 -18.08 3.06 -10.67
CA THR A 145 -18.54 2.31 -9.48
C THR A 145 -17.56 1.19 -9.12
N GLU A 146 -17.08 0.45 -10.11
CA GLU A 146 -16.11 -0.63 -9.90
C GLU A 146 -14.74 -0.08 -9.46
N ALA A 147 -14.27 1.02 -10.05
CA ALA A 147 -13.03 1.67 -9.64
C ALA A 147 -13.09 2.13 -8.18
N ILE A 148 -14.21 2.74 -7.75
CA ILE A 148 -14.42 3.15 -6.36
C ILE A 148 -14.47 1.95 -5.42
N LYS A 149 -15.19 0.87 -5.77
CA LYS A 149 -15.22 -0.35 -4.96
C LYS A 149 -13.83 -0.95 -4.77
N GLN A 150 -13.04 -1.05 -5.85
CA GLN A 150 -11.67 -1.53 -5.78
C GLN A 150 -10.77 -0.61 -4.95
N GLY A 151 -10.98 0.71 -5.03
CA GLY A 151 -10.28 1.69 -4.21
C GLY A 151 -10.57 1.52 -2.72
N ILE A 152 -11.85 1.42 -2.34
CA ILE A 152 -12.28 1.19 -0.96
C ILE A 152 -11.77 -0.17 -0.47
N GLY A 153 -11.92 -1.23 -1.27
CA GLY A 153 -11.39 -2.55 -0.95
C GLY A 153 -9.89 -2.53 -0.71
N SER A 154 -9.14 -1.79 -1.52
CA SER A 154 -7.69 -1.62 -1.33
C SER A 154 -7.34 -0.91 -0.03
N LEU A 155 -8.09 0.14 0.35
CA LEU A 155 -7.90 0.84 1.61
C LEU A 155 -8.21 -0.06 2.82
N MET A 156 -9.29 -0.84 2.76
CA MET A 156 -9.65 -1.78 3.83
C MET A 156 -8.56 -2.84 4.02
N VAL A 157 -8.08 -3.42 2.94
CA VAL A 157 -6.99 -4.42 2.99
C VAL A 157 -5.69 -3.77 3.46
N ALA A 158 -5.38 -2.54 3.03
CA ALA A 158 -4.21 -1.80 3.47
C ALA A 158 -4.24 -1.52 4.98
N ALA A 159 -5.40 -1.10 5.51
CA ALA A 159 -5.58 -0.88 6.94
C ALA A 159 -5.43 -2.19 7.74
N ALA A 160 -6.03 -3.28 7.27
CA ALA A 160 -5.89 -4.58 7.90
C ALA A 160 -4.43 -5.09 7.86
N SER A 161 -3.76 -4.97 6.72
CA SER A 161 -2.35 -5.31 6.57
C SER A 161 -1.46 -4.48 7.49
N TYR A 162 -1.71 -3.17 7.59
CA TYR A 162 -1.01 -2.29 8.52
C TYR A 162 -1.13 -2.76 9.96
N LEU A 163 -2.36 -3.06 10.44
CA LEU A 163 -2.61 -3.50 11.80
C LEU A 163 -1.86 -4.80 12.13
N VAL A 164 -1.84 -5.73 11.20
CA VAL A 164 -1.14 -7.01 11.39
C VAL A 164 0.37 -6.82 11.33
N MET A 165 0.87 -6.02 10.38
CA MET A 165 2.31 -5.77 10.21
C MET A 165 2.92 -4.93 11.35
N THR A 166 2.13 -4.07 11.99
CA THR A 166 2.59 -3.19 13.08
C THR A 166 2.40 -3.83 14.46
N ASN A 167 1.84 -5.04 14.51
CA ASN A 167 1.68 -5.76 15.76
C ASN A 167 3.04 -6.23 16.27
N THR A 168 3.41 -5.79 17.48
CA THR A 168 4.71 -6.08 18.11
C THR A 168 5.01 -7.58 18.22
N HIS A 169 3.97 -8.41 18.44
CA HIS A 169 4.14 -9.87 18.50
C HIS A 169 4.50 -10.46 17.13
N VAL A 170 3.87 -9.97 16.07
CA VAL A 170 4.14 -10.41 14.70
C VAL A 170 5.54 -9.98 14.28
N GLU A 171 5.94 -8.75 14.56
CA GLU A 171 7.29 -8.26 14.29
C GLU A 171 8.34 -9.09 15.02
N TYR A 172 8.13 -9.33 16.31
CA TYR A 172 9.04 -10.15 17.12
C TYR A 172 9.17 -11.59 16.59
N LEU A 173 8.05 -12.23 16.27
CA LEU A 173 8.05 -13.60 15.74
C LEU A 173 8.75 -13.67 14.38
N MET A 174 8.47 -12.76 13.46
CA MET A 174 9.06 -12.78 12.14
C MET A 174 10.55 -12.46 12.16
N PHE A 175 10.99 -11.58 13.05
CA PHE A 175 12.40 -11.21 13.18
C PHE A 175 13.23 -12.31 13.82
N ASN A 176 12.73 -12.97 14.87
CA ASN A 176 13.45 -14.04 15.57
C ASN A 176 13.38 -15.39 14.87
N PHE A 177 12.31 -15.65 14.13
CA PHE A 177 12.07 -16.94 13.45
C PHE A 177 11.83 -16.72 11.94
N PRO A 178 12.88 -16.40 11.17
CA PRO A 178 12.75 -16.19 9.72
C PRO A 178 12.27 -17.45 8.98
N GLU A 179 12.33 -18.61 9.60
CA GLU A 179 11.79 -19.88 9.09
C GLU A 179 10.26 -19.82 8.89
N LEU A 180 9.56 -18.93 9.62
CA LEU A 180 8.13 -18.70 9.45
C LEU A 180 7.78 -18.14 8.05
N LEU A 181 8.72 -17.54 7.34
CA LEU A 181 8.52 -17.12 5.95
C LEU A 181 8.22 -18.31 5.04
N LEU A 182 8.85 -19.46 5.28
CA LEU A 182 8.56 -20.69 4.53
C LEU A 182 7.16 -21.23 4.83
N VAL A 183 6.71 -21.08 6.09
CA VAL A 183 5.34 -21.45 6.48
C VAL A 183 4.33 -20.54 5.80
N ILE A 184 4.58 -19.24 5.76
CA ILE A 184 3.72 -18.28 5.04
C ILE A 184 3.64 -18.62 3.56
N MET A 185 4.77 -18.94 2.93
CA MET A 185 4.83 -19.37 1.54
C MET A 185 3.99 -20.63 1.32
N ALA A 186 4.14 -21.64 2.19
CA ALA A 186 3.35 -22.86 2.10
C ALA A 186 1.85 -22.61 2.26
N ILE A 187 1.45 -21.75 3.19
CA ILE A 187 0.03 -21.35 3.40
C ILE A 187 -0.51 -20.66 2.14
N CYS A 188 0.23 -19.73 1.55
CA CYS A 188 -0.18 -19.04 0.33
C CYS A 188 -0.39 -20.03 -0.84
N LEU A 189 0.50 -21.02 -0.99
CA LEU A 189 0.37 -22.08 -2.00
C LEU A 189 -0.84 -22.98 -1.75
N LEU A 190 -1.10 -23.36 -0.49
CA LEU A 190 -2.26 -24.16 -0.12
C LEU A 190 -3.57 -23.40 -0.37
N MET A 191 -3.62 -22.12 -0.03
CA MET A 191 -4.77 -21.27 -0.28
C MET A 191 -5.10 -21.19 -1.78
N TRP A 192 -4.08 -21.11 -2.63
CA TRP A 192 -4.28 -21.09 -4.08
C TRP A 192 -4.87 -22.42 -4.58
N LYS A 193 -4.37 -23.53 -4.11
CA LYS A 193 -4.88 -24.87 -4.47
C LYS A 193 -6.35 -25.07 -4.06
N TYR A 194 -6.72 -24.55 -2.90
CA TYR A 194 -8.10 -24.67 -2.39
C TYR A 194 -9.11 -23.83 -3.19
N THR A 195 -8.67 -22.69 -3.73
CA THR A 195 -9.52 -21.82 -4.56
C THR A 195 -9.67 -22.35 -5.98
N GLY A 196 -8.65 -23.04 -6.51
CA GLY A 196 -8.69 -23.71 -7.82
C GLY A 196 -9.76 -24.81 -7.93
N LEU A 197 -10.14 -25.44 -6.81
CA LEU A 197 -11.20 -26.46 -6.77
C LEU A 197 -12.63 -25.88 -6.76
N ARG A 198 -12.77 -24.57 -6.54
CA ARG A 198 -14.08 -23.90 -6.52
C ARG A 198 -14.49 -23.30 -7.86
N LEU A 199 -13.60 -23.31 -8.87
CA LEU A 199 -13.81 -22.78 -10.21
C LEU A 199 -14.06 -23.88 -11.27
N SER A 200 -14.19 -25.14 -10.86
CA SER A 200 -14.56 -26.27 -11.72
C SER A 200 -15.97 -26.81 -11.33
#